data_54c1a8e03f9356c8fe51f1523c91ed8b
#
_entry.id   54c1a8e03f9356c8fe51f1523c91ed8b
#
_cell.length_a   1.000
_cell.length_b   1.000
_cell.length_c   1.000
_cell.angle_alpha   90.00
_cell.angle_beta   90.00
_cell.angle_gamma   90.00
#
_symmetry.space_group_name_H-M   'P 1'
#
loop_
_entity.id
_entity.type
_entity.pdbx_description
1 polymer ?
#
loop_
_entity_poly.entity_id
_entity_poly.type
_entity_poly.pdbx_seq_one_letter_code
_entity_poly.pdbx_strand_id
1 'polypeptide(L)'
;MNDAAVITGSDTGGVTEDETNPTLTETGTLSVTDVDGADEAKFVAGNGVASTGALGSLTITEGGAWTYNVDNSKVQYLGEGETKVETFTVASVDGTTHTVTITITGVNDAAVITGSDTGGVTEDETNPTLTETGTLSVTDVDGADEAKFVAGNGTPSAGALGSLSISETGTWTYNVDNSKVQYLGEGETKVETFTVASVDGTTHTVTITITGVNDAAVITGSDTGGVTEDETNPTLTETGTLSVTDVDGADEAKFVAGNGVASTGALGSLTITEGGAWTYNVDNSKVQYLGEGETKVETFTVASVDGTTHTVTITITGVNDAAVITGSDTGGVTEDETNPTLTETGTLSVTDVDGADEAKFVAGNGTPSAGALGSLSISETGTWTYNVDNSKVQYLGEGETKVETFTVASVDGTTHTVTITITGVNDAAVITGSDTGGVTEDETNPTLTETGTLSVTDVDGADEAKFVAGNGVASTGALGSLTITEGGAWTYNVDNSKVQYLGQGETKVETFVVKSVHWAA
;
A
#
# COMPACT_ATOMS: atom_id res chain seq x y z
N MET A 1 -74.05 -100.71 17.64
CA MET A 1 -73.25 -100.07 16.57
C MET A 1 -72.78 -98.76 17.14
N ASN A 2 -71.53 -98.44 16.98
CA ASN A 2 -71.08 -97.11 17.37
C ASN A 2 -71.53 -96.11 16.29
N ASP A 3 -72.33 -95.14 16.66
CA ASP A 3 -72.68 -94.03 15.78
C ASP A 3 -71.64 -92.89 15.95
N ALA A 4 -71.38 -92.17 14.91
CA ALA A 4 -70.35 -91.13 14.97
C ALA A 4 -70.81 -89.92 15.79
N ALA A 5 -69.98 -89.41 16.68
CA ALA A 5 -70.26 -88.23 17.47
C ALA A 5 -70.46 -86.99 16.58
N VAL A 6 -71.30 -86.09 16.98
CA VAL A 6 -71.52 -84.80 16.32
C VAL A 6 -70.75 -83.71 17.12
N ILE A 7 -69.75 -83.16 16.50
CA ILE A 7 -68.91 -82.10 17.10
C ILE A 7 -69.33 -80.75 16.50
N THR A 8 -69.61 -79.77 17.34
CA THR A 8 -69.95 -78.37 17.00
C THR A 8 -69.25 -77.39 17.94
N GLY A 9 -69.34 -76.10 17.71
CA GLY A 9 -68.77 -75.07 18.60
C GLY A 9 -67.72 -74.17 17.96
N SER A 10 -66.88 -73.58 18.78
CA SER A 10 -65.80 -72.69 18.31
C SER A 10 -64.63 -73.53 17.82
N ASP A 11 -64.56 -73.72 16.52
CA ASP A 11 -63.49 -74.47 15.84
C ASP A 11 -62.52 -73.59 15.11
N THR A 12 -62.61 -72.24 15.32
CA THR A 12 -61.69 -71.24 14.81
C THR A 12 -61.27 -70.28 15.93
N GLY A 13 -60.07 -69.88 15.89
CA GLY A 13 -59.48 -68.87 16.80
C GLY A 13 -58.34 -68.08 16.13
N GLY A 14 -57.89 -67.04 16.78
CA GLY A 14 -56.81 -66.25 16.29
C GLY A 14 -55.99 -65.61 17.40
N VAL A 15 -54.72 -65.51 17.17
CA VAL A 15 -53.80 -64.73 17.99
C VAL A 15 -53.11 -63.73 17.10
N THR A 16 -52.82 -62.57 17.67
CA THR A 16 -51.97 -61.54 17.02
C THR A 16 -50.63 -61.49 17.78
N GLU A 17 -49.56 -61.53 17.08
CA GLU A 17 -48.27 -61.34 17.73
C GLU A 17 -48.16 -59.97 18.39
N ASP A 18 -47.26 -59.84 19.28
CA ASP A 18 -46.92 -58.56 19.90
C ASP A 18 -45.47 -58.59 20.43
N GLU A 19 -44.92 -57.42 20.69
CA GLU A 19 -43.54 -57.28 21.16
C GLU A 19 -43.27 -57.69 22.61
N THR A 20 -44.36 -57.91 23.40
CA THR A 20 -44.22 -57.96 24.86
C THR A 20 -44.62 -59.28 25.51
N ASN A 21 -45.58 -59.97 24.98
CA ASN A 21 -46.04 -61.22 25.55
C ASN A 21 -45.16 -62.40 25.14
N PRO A 22 -44.60 -63.16 26.05
CA PRO A 22 -43.74 -64.30 25.66
C PRO A 22 -44.50 -65.46 25.08
N THR A 23 -45.83 -65.56 25.35
CA THR A 23 -46.71 -66.64 24.87
C THR A 23 -48.03 -66.04 24.48
N LEU A 24 -48.44 -66.24 23.23
CA LEU A 24 -49.75 -65.87 22.74
C LEU A 24 -50.72 -67.03 23.01
N THR A 25 -51.89 -66.70 23.53
CA THR A 25 -52.89 -67.70 23.97
C THR A 25 -54.25 -67.38 23.37
N GLU A 26 -54.92 -68.42 22.83
CA GLU A 26 -56.31 -68.36 22.39
C GLU A 26 -57.09 -69.51 23.02
N THR A 27 -58.34 -69.30 23.29
CA THR A 27 -59.23 -70.30 23.93
C THR A 27 -60.54 -70.38 23.22
N GLY A 28 -61.12 -71.56 23.24
CA GLY A 28 -62.46 -71.77 22.73
C GLY A 28 -63.13 -73.05 23.33
N THR A 29 -64.33 -73.34 22.86
CA THR A 29 -65.03 -74.50 23.35
C THR A 29 -65.75 -75.20 22.19
N LEU A 30 -65.51 -76.52 22.06
CA LEU A 30 -66.26 -77.41 21.24
C LEU A 30 -67.29 -78.12 22.10
N SER A 31 -68.39 -78.54 21.50
CA SER A 31 -69.42 -79.36 22.11
C SER A 31 -69.52 -80.67 21.33
N VAL A 32 -69.68 -81.78 22.03
CA VAL A 32 -69.84 -83.09 21.42
C VAL A 32 -71.12 -83.71 21.94
N THR A 33 -71.90 -84.29 21.06
CA THR A 33 -73.08 -85.06 21.38
C THR A 33 -72.98 -86.41 20.68
N ASP A 34 -73.37 -87.43 21.41
CA ASP A 34 -73.38 -88.81 20.90
C ASP A 34 -74.70 -89.50 21.27
N VAL A 35 -75.25 -90.29 20.34
CA VAL A 35 -76.50 -91.00 20.54
C VAL A 35 -76.33 -92.29 21.34
N ASP A 36 -75.11 -92.81 21.40
CA ASP A 36 -74.77 -94.04 22.13
C ASP A 36 -74.59 -93.84 23.64
N GLY A 37 -74.49 -92.57 24.08
CA GLY A 37 -74.49 -92.25 25.50
C GLY A 37 -73.54 -91.17 25.95
N ALA A 38 -73.75 -90.71 27.20
CA ALA A 38 -72.95 -89.60 27.76
C ALA A 38 -71.50 -89.98 28.00
N ASP A 39 -71.14 -91.23 28.03
CA ASP A 39 -69.78 -91.71 28.23
C ASP A 39 -68.94 -91.56 26.95
N GLU A 40 -69.56 -91.56 25.74
CA GLU A 40 -68.93 -91.34 24.44
C GLU A 40 -69.03 -89.88 23.99
N ALA A 41 -69.97 -89.12 24.53
CA ALA A 41 -70.16 -87.70 24.30
C ALA A 41 -69.06 -86.84 25.05
N LYS A 42 -67.82 -87.22 24.91
CA LYS A 42 -66.66 -86.57 25.52
C LYS A 42 -65.49 -86.49 24.53
N PHE A 43 -64.60 -85.54 24.72
CA PHE A 43 -63.32 -85.46 23.97
C PHE A 43 -62.24 -86.32 24.66
N VAL A 44 -61.30 -86.81 23.88
CA VAL A 44 -60.09 -87.36 24.39
C VAL A 44 -59.21 -86.17 24.87
N ALA A 45 -59.12 -85.97 26.20
CA ALA A 45 -58.37 -84.90 26.77
C ALA A 45 -56.89 -85.01 26.44
N GLY A 46 -56.26 -83.93 26.11
CA GLY A 46 -54.82 -83.87 25.80
C GLY A 46 -54.49 -82.94 24.65
N ASN A 47 -53.42 -83.20 24.00
CA ASN A 47 -52.93 -82.38 22.90
C ASN A 47 -53.66 -82.75 21.58
N GLY A 48 -54.15 -81.75 20.84
CA GLY A 48 -54.57 -81.94 19.47
C GLY A 48 -53.36 -82.29 18.57
N VAL A 49 -53.66 -83.10 17.52
CA VAL A 49 -52.64 -83.42 16.53
C VAL A 49 -52.44 -82.20 15.61
N ALA A 50 -51.29 -81.62 15.74
CA ALA A 50 -50.89 -80.40 14.98
C ALA A 50 -50.68 -80.71 13.50
N SER A 51 -50.97 -79.76 12.63
CA SER A 51 -50.58 -79.77 11.21
C SER A 51 -49.06 -79.67 11.09
N THR A 52 -48.50 -80.16 9.98
CA THR A 52 -47.06 -80.09 9.71
C THR A 52 -46.61 -78.65 9.68
N GLY A 53 -45.59 -78.30 10.49
CA GLY A 53 -45.04 -76.95 10.57
C GLY A 53 -45.82 -76.02 11.50
N ALA A 54 -46.75 -76.55 12.32
CA ALA A 54 -47.32 -75.75 13.39
C ALA A 54 -46.28 -75.38 14.43
N LEU A 55 -46.29 -74.09 14.88
CA LEU A 55 -45.35 -73.51 15.85
C LEU A 55 -45.94 -73.57 17.26
N GLY A 56 -47.28 -73.57 17.35
CA GLY A 56 -48.02 -73.66 18.60
C GLY A 56 -48.46 -75.06 18.99
N SER A 57 -49.15 -75.14 20.08
CA SER A 57 -49.78 -76.38 20.60
C SER A 57 -51.16 -76.09 21.09
N LEU A 58 -52.10 -77.06 20.85
CA LEU A 58 -53.47 -76.97 21.33
C LEU A 58 -53.73 -78.11 22.29
N THR A 59 -54.32 -77.80 23.42
CA THR A 59 -54.85 -78.79 24.39
C THR A 59 -56.35 -78.71 24.48
N ILE A 60 -57.03 -79.85 24.65
CA ILE A 60 -58.48 -79.92 24.86
C ILE A 60 -58.81 -80.71 26.12
N THR A 61 -59.80 -80.25 26.85
CA THR A 61 -60.36 -80.98 28.02
C THR A 61 -61.42 -81.95 27.58
N GLU A 62 -61.80 -82.95 28.47
CA GLU A 62 -62.89 -83.82 28.20
C GLU A 62 -64.22 -83.10 27.90
N GLY A 63 -64.40 -81.88 28.50
CA GLY A 63 -65.58 -81.03 28.31
C GLY A 63 -65.53 -80.17 27.05
N GLY A 64 -64.45 -80.25 26.23
CA GLY A 64 -64.33 -79.58 24.97
C GLY A 64 -63.75 -78.18 25.05
N ALA A 65 -63.37 -77.67 26.23
CA ALA A 65 -62.64 -76.43 26.34
C ALA A 65 -61.20 -76.63 25.78
N TRP A 66 -60.84 -75.92 24.80
CA TRP A 66 -59.50 -75.98 24.22
C TRP A 66 -58.73 -74.69 24.49
N THR A 67 -57.42 -74.83 24.57
CA THR A 67 -56.44 -73.71 24.72
C THR A 67 -55.33 -73.94 23.73
N TYR A 68 -55.11 -72.93 22.91
CA TYR A 68 -53.95 -72.82 22.03
C TYR A 68 -52.90 -71.93 22.66
N ASN A 69 -51.64 -72.31 22.52
CA ASN A 69 -50.48 -71.49 22.95
C ASN A 69 -49.36 -71.55 21.89
N VAL A 70 -48.83 -70.45 21.58
CA VAL A 70 -47.59 -70.32 20.74
C VAL A 70 -46.62 -69.42 21.40
N ASP A 71 -45.32 -69.77 21.34
CA ASP A 71 -44.19 -68.90 21.74
C ASP A 71 -44.11 -67.74 20.77
N ASN A 72 -44.28 -66.54 21.27
CA ASN A 72 -44.30 -65.33 20.46
C ASN A 72 -43.01 -65.16 19.66
N SER A 73 -41.86 -65.51 20.22
CA SER A 73 -40.56 -65.44 19.53
C SER A 73 -40.46 -66.26 18.24
N LYS A 74 -41.39 -67.24 18.05
CA LYS A 74 -41.44 -68.08 16.85
C LYS A 74 -42.28 -67.50 15.72
N VAL A 75 -43.05 -66.49 15.98
CA VAL A 75 -44.02 -65.91 15.03
C VAL A 75 -43.69 -64.47 14.62
N GLN A 76 -42.67 -63.84 15.26
CA GLN A 76 -42.18 -62.49 14.99
C GLN A 76 -41.75 -62.23 13.52
N TYR A 77 -41.58 -63.28 12.72
CA TYR A 77 -41.23 -63.14 11.30
C TYR A 77 -42.41 -62.81 10.40
N LEU A 78 -43.61 -62.71 10.97
CA LEU A 78 -44.80 -62.34 10.23
C LEU A 78 -44.95 -60.82 10.24
N GLY A 79 -44.87 -60.20 9.08
CA GLY A 79 -45.07 -58.76 8.95
C GLY A 79 -46.51 -58.33 9.08
N GLU A 80 -46.76 -57.01 9.04
CA GLU A 80 -48.10 -56.41 9.19
C GLU A 80 -49.18 -57.10 8.31
N GLY A 81 -50.12 -57.72 8.98
CA GLY A 81 -51.27 -58.41 8.32
C GLY A 81 -50.89 -59.70 7.62
N GLU A 82 -49.64 -60.15 7.66
CA GLU A 82 -49.33 -61.53 7.25
C GLU A 82 -49.96 -62.52 8.18
N THR A 83 -50.36 -63.71 7.66
CA THR A 83 -51.05 -64.72 8.45
C THR A 83 -50.41 -66.08 8.28
N LYS A 84 -50.28 -66.78 9.40
CA LYS A 84 -50.01 -68.22 9.44
C LYS A 84 -51.18 -68.98 10.01
N VAL A 85 -51.68 -69.90 9.21
CA VAL A 85 -52.78 -70.75 9.65
C VAL A 85 -52.23 -72.08 10.15
N GLU A 86 -52.66 -72.48 11.33
CA GLU A 86 -52.35 -73.77 11.95
C GLU A 86 -53.63 -74.54 12.22
N THR A 87 -53.59 -75.83 12.02
CA THR A 87 -54.73 -76.68 12.30
C THR A 87 -54.39 -77.77 13.28
N PHE A 88 -55.31 -78.08 14.16
CA PHE A 88 -55.18 -79.11 15.20
C PHE A 88 -56.35 -80.06 15.14
N THR A 89 -56.08 -81.35 14.93
CA THR A 89 -57.12 -82.36 14.94
C THR A 89 -57.33 -82.88 16.36
N VAL A 90 -58.55 -82.78 16.86
CA VAL A 90 -59.01 -83.32 18.16
C VAL A 90 -59.98 -84.46 17.90
N ALA A 91 -60.13 -85.34 18.86
CA ALA A 91 -61.00 -86.48 18.70
C ALA A 91 -61.94 -86.63 19.90
N SER A 92 -63.14 -87.07 19.66
CA SER A 92 -64.04 -87.59 20.68
C SER A 92 -63.66 -89.02 21.12
N VAL A 93 -64.18 -89.50 22.21
CA VAL A 93 -63.87 -90.82 22.75
C VAL A 93 -64.28 -91.97 21.78
N ASP A 94 -65.35 -91.76 20.97
CA ASP A 94 -65.79 -92.68 19.92
C ASP A 94 -64.81 -92.69 18.69
N GLY A 95 -63.85 -91.79 18.62
CA GLY A 95 -62.88 -91.68 17.53
C GLY A 95 -63.23 -90.70 16.40
N THR A 96 -64.40 -90.01 16.52
CA THR A 96 -64.74 -88.92 15.56
C THR A 96 -63.80 -87.77 15.71
N THR A 97 -63.22 -87.35 14.61
CA THR A 97 -62.23 -86.27 14.60
C THR A 97 -62.85 -84.96 14.16
N HIS A 98 -62.31 -83.83 14.69
CA HIS A 98 -62.70 -82.49 14.32
C HIS A 98 -61.42 -81.59 14.25
N THR A 99 -61.44 -80.58 13.39
CA THR A 99 -60.31 -79.71 13.19
C THR A 99 -60.59 -78.35 13.81
N VAL A 100 -59.66 -77.87 14.68
CA VAL A 100 -59.63 -76.52 15.17
C VAL A 100 -58.58 -75.76 14.33
N THR A 101 -58.98 -74.63 13.81
CA THR A 101 -58.16 -73.77 12.95
C THR A 101 -57.78 -72.51 13.72
N ILE A 102 -56.48 -72.21 13.81
CA ILE A 102 -55.93 -71.00 14.46
C ILE A 102 -55.25 -70.19 13.40
N THR A 103 -55.56 -68.90 13.35
CA THR A 103 -54.85 -67.90 12.53
C THR A 103 -53.95 -67.07 13.42
N ILE A 104 -52.70 -67.08 13.14
CA ILE A 104 -51.67 -66.16 13.73
C ILE A 104 -51.58 -65.00 12.78
N THR A 105 -51.76 -63.79 13.27
CA THR A 105 -51.64 -62.54 12.48
C THR A 105 -50.43 -61.78 12.94
N GLY A 106 -49.57 -61.39 11.99
CA GLY A 106 -48.37 -60.55 12.20
C GLY A 106 -48.72 -59.07 12.39
N VAL A 107 -47.88 -58.41 13.07
CA VAL A 107 -47.87 -56.96 13.28
C VAL A 107 -46.47 -56.48 12.90
N ASN A 108 -46.36 -55.28 12.36
CA ASN A 108 -45.06 -54.74 11.98
C ASN A 108 -44.17 -54.58 13.21
N ASP A 109 -43.02 -55.22 13.21
CA ASP A 109 -41.93 -54.95 14.10
C ASP A 109 -41.05 -53.82 13.48
N ALA A 110 -40.49 -52.87 14.30
CA ALA A 110 -39.74 -51.79 13.78
C ALA A 110 -38.32 -52.23 13.32
N ALA A 111 -37.93 -51.90 12.12
CA ALA A 111 -36.62 -52.18 11.61
C ALA A 111 -35.50 -51.58 12.49
N VAL A 112 -34.41 -52.27 12.63
CA VAL A 112 -33.20 -51.78 13.32
C VAL A 112 -32.22 -51.26 12.28
N ILE A 113 -32.06 -49.95 12.25
CA ILE A 113 -31.16 -49.25 11.32
C ILE A 113 -29.85 -48.87 12.05
N THR A 114 -28.73 -49.22 11.46
CA THR A 114 -27.36 -48.95 11.98
C THR A 114 -26.43 -48.52 10.83
N GLY A 115 -25.19 -48.18 11.12
CA GLY A 115 -24.18 -47.89 10.10
C GLY A 115 -23.67 -46.45 10.11
N SER A 116 -23.19 -45.97 8.98
CA SER A 116 -22.66 -44.63 8.85
C SER A 116 -23.78 -43.62 8.60
N ASP A 117 -24.21 -42.96 9.64
CA ASP A 117 -25.26 -41.94 9.62
C ASP A 117 -24.75 -40.51 9.70
N THR A 118 -23.44 -40.34 9.62
CA THR A 118 -22.75 -39.05 9.60
C THR A 118 -21.77 -39.01 8.44
N GLY A 119 -21.65 -37.83 7.84
CA GLY A 119 -20.68 -37.55 6.80
C GLY A 119 -20.28 -36.08 6.78
N GLY A 120 -19.31 -35.72 5.96
CA GLY A 120 -18.88 -34.36 5.83
C GLY A 120 -18.29 -34.06 4.46
N VAL A 121 -18.47 -32.83 4.03
CA VAL A 121 -17.81 -32.27 2.85
C VAL A 121 -17.14 -30.98 3.27
N THR A 122 -16.02 -30.69 2.62
CA THR A 122 -15.32 -29.39 2.75
C THR A 122 -15.49 -28.68 1.42
N GLU A 123 -15.85 -27.40 1.47
CA GLU A 123 -15.89 -26.60 0.26
C GLU A 123 -14.50 -26.47 -0.35
N ASP A 124 -14.43 -26.08 -1.58
CA ASP A 124 -13.20 -25.75 -2.27
C ASP A 124 -13.46 -24.82 -3.47
N GLU A 125 -12.42 -24.13 -3.95
CA GLU A 125 -12.52 -23.19 -5.06
C GLU A 125 -12.80 -23.84 -6.44
N THR A 126 -12.67 -25.16 -6.57
CA THR A 126 -12.54 -25.79 -7.90
C THR A 126 -13.58 -26.80 -8.26
N ASN A 127 -14.12 -27.54 -7.29
CA ASN A 127 -15.12 -28.57 -7.55
C ASN A 127 -16.53 -27.97 -7.67
N PRO A 128 -17.25 -28.18 -8.78
CA PRO A 128 -18.59 -27.63 -8.92
C PRO A 128 -19.61 -28.30 -8.01
N THR A 129 -19.36 -29.55 -7.58
CA THR A 129 -20.25 -30.34 -6.70
C THR A 129 -19.43 -31.10 -5.68
N LEU A 130 -19.73 -30.88 -4.41
CA LEU A 130 -19.17 -31.63 -3.30
C LEU A 130 -20.00 -32.86 -3.06
N THR A 131 -19.35 -34.00 -2.88
CA THR A 131 -20.02 -35.31 -2.73
C THR A 131 -19.48 -36.05 -1.53
N GLU A 132 -20.41 -36.64 -0.74
CA GLU A 132 -20.10 -37.56 0.36
C GLU A 132 -20.93 -38.81 0.23
N THR A 133 -20.42 -39.95 0.68
CA THR A 133 -21.09 -41.24 0.60
C THR A 133 -20.94 -42.02 1.90
N GLY A 134 -21.96 -42.81 2.21
CA GLY A 134 -21.89 -43.74 3.34
C GLY A 134 -22.83 -44.90 3.16
N THR A 135 -22.91 -45.76 4.16
CA THR A 135 -23.77 -46.96 4.10
C THR A 135 -24.44 -47.17 5.45
N LEU A 136 -25.75 -47.24 5.41
CA LEU A 136 -26.58 -47.73 6.49
C LEU A 136 -26.88 -49.23 6.28
N SER A 137 -27.15 -49.93 7.35
CA SER A 137 -27.61 -51.32 7.34
C SER A 137 -28.95 -51.38 8.04
N VAL A 138 -29.85 -52.16 7.51
CA VAL A 138 -31.16 -52.38 8.09
C VAL A 138 -31.38 -53.89 8.32
N THR A 139 -31.88 -54.24 9.47
CA THR A 139 -32.33 -55.60 9.80
C THR A 139 -33.76 -55.53 10.30
N ASP A 140 -34.56 -56.51 9.90
CA ASP A 140 -35.96 -56.61 10.28
C ASP A 140 -36.30 -58.05 10.64
N VAL A 141 -37.06 -58.23 11.68
CA VAL A 141 -37.53 -59.59 12.10
C VAL A 141 -38.68 -60.10 11.25
N ASP A 142 -39.42 -59.15 10.64
CA ASP A 142 -40.57 -59.46 9.73
C ASP A 142 -40.12 -60.05 8.39
N GLY A 143 -38.80 -60.01 8.15
CA GLY A 143 -38.22 -60.72 7.03
C GLY A 143 -37.39 -59.90 6.10
N ALA A 144 -36.76 -60.54 5.11
CA ALA A 144 -35.85 -59.92 4.18
C ALA A 144 -36.51 -58.93 3.21
N ASP A 145 -37.84 -58.99 3.09
CA ASP A 145 -38.58 -58.09 2.22
C ASP A 145 -38.79 -56.71 2.85
N GLU A 146 -38.78 -56.61 4.16
CA GLU A 146 -38.87 -55.37 4.94
C GLU A 146 -37.55 -54.86 5.37
N ALA A 147 -36.53 -55.72 5.47
CA ALA A 147 -35.14 -55.36 5.75
C ALA A 147 -34.47 -54.61 4.58
N LYS A 148 -35.12 -53.58 4.03
CA LYS A 148 -34.66 -52.73 2.90
C LYS A 148 -35.00 -51.28 3.15
N PHE A 149 -34.26 -50.39 2.51
CA PHE A 149 -34.63 -48.97 2.48
C PHE A 149 -35.57 -48.63 1.33
N VAL A 150 -36.40 -47.64 1.52
CA VAL A 150 -37.13 -47.00 0.43
C VAL A 150 -36.14 -46.20 -0.39
N ALA A 151 -35.78 -46.73 -1.58
CA ALA A 151 -34.82 -46.07 -2.46
C ALA A 151 -35.35 -44.72 -2.95
N GLY A 152 -34.49 -43.71 -2.97
CA GLY A 152 -34.85 -42.38 -3.43
C GLY A 152 -34.18 -41.28 -2.62
N ASN A 153 -34.75 -40.10 -2.63
CA ASN A 153 -34.21 -38.95 -1.90
C ASN A 153 -34.67 -38.95 -0.45
N GLY A 154 -33.75 -38.76 0.46
CA GLY A 154 -34.06 -38.46 1.85
C GLY A 154 -34.79 -37.12 1.98
N THR A 155 -35.63 -37.01 3.00
CA THR A 155 -36.34 -35.76 3.31
C THR A 155 -35.36 -34.77 4.00
N PRO A 156 -35.05 -33.64 3.36
CA PRO A 156 -34.09 -32.70 3.91
C PRO A 156 -34.63 -31.88 5.08
N SER A 157 -33.76 -31.46 5.98
CA SER A 157 -34.07 -30.42 6.98
C SER A 157 -34.38 -29.09 6.31
N ALA A 158 -35.10 -28.21 7.00
CA ALA A 158 -35.38 -26.86 6.49
C ALA A 158 -34.08 -26.07 6.23
N GLY A 159 -33.94 -25.53 5.02
CA GLY A 159 -32.76 -24.75 4.62
C GLY A 159 -31.55 -25.58 4.22
N ALA A 160 -31.71 -26.89 3.99
CA ALA A 160 -30.66 -27.70 3.37
C ALA A 160 -30.39 -27.21 1.95
N LEU A 161 -29.10 -27.11 1.60
CA LEU A 161 -28.60 -26.69 0.28
C LEU A 161 -28.33 -27.88 -0.62
N GLY A 162 -27.99 -29.02 -0.01
CA GLY A 162 -27.69 -30.26 -0.68
C GLY A 162 -28.89 -31.19 -0.81
N SER A 163 -28.64 -32.36 -1.38
CA SER A 163 -29.59 -33.46 -1.53
C SER A 163 -28.91 -34.77 -1.20
N LEU A 164 -29.64 -35.66 -0.54
CA LEU A 164 -29.18 -37.01 -0.23
C LEU A 164 -30.07 -38.01 -0.91
N SER A 165 -29.53 -39.01 -1.58
CA SER A 165 -30.21 -40.16 -2.11
C SER A 165 -29.72 -41.41 -1.43
N ILE A 166 -30.64 -42.41 -1.23
CA ILE A 166 -30.29 -43.71 -0.66
C ILE A 166 -30.77 -44.82 -1.60
N SER A 167 -30.01 -45.90 -1.68
CA SER A 167 -30.37 -47.12 -2.38
C SER A 167 -31.14 -48.07 -1.48
N GLU A 168 -31.86 -49.09 -2.05
CA GLU A 168 -32.51 -50.16 -1.28
C GLU A 168 -31.54 -50.89 -0.34
N THR A 169 -30.25 -50.95 -0.69
CA THR A 169 -29.20 -51.61 0.10
C THR A 169 -28.57 -50.71 1.15
N GLY A 170 -29.03 -49.45 1.29
CA GLY A 170 -28.56 -48.52 2.32
C GLY A 170 -27.35 -47.68 1.94
N THR A 171 -26.83 -47.81 0.73
CA THR A 171 -25.78 -46.89 0.28
C THR A 171 -26.41 -45.53 0.00
N TRP A 172 -25.96 -44.52 0.70
CA TRP A 172 -26.40 -43.14 0.47
C TRP A 172 -25.31 -42.29 -0.17
N THR A 173 -25.75 -41.30 -0.93
CA THR A 173 -24.90 -40.31 -1.55
C THR A 173 -25.50 -38.94 -1.31
N TYR A 174 -24.70 -38.05 -0.74
CA TYR A 174 -24.99 -36.63 -0.58
C TYR A 174 -24.28 -35.84 -1.66
N ASN A 175 -24.95 -34.82 -2.19
CA ASN A 175 -24.38 -33.85 -3.14
C ASN A 175 -24.86 -32.45 -2.80
N VAL A 176 -23.94 -31.48 -2.84
CA VAL A 176 -24.25 -30.07 -2.73
C VAL A 176 -23.48 -29.29 -3.83
N ASP A 177 -24.14 -28.30 -4.41
CA ASP A 177 -23.52 -27.35 -5.33
C ASP A 177 -22.56 -26.47 -4.52
N ASN A 178 -21.27 -26.53 -4.86
CA ASN A 178 -20.22 -25.82 -4.16
C ASN A 178 -20.46 -24.30 -4.12
N SER A 179 -21.03 -23.73 -5.20
CA SER A 179 -21.33 -22.30 -5.27
C SER A 179 -22.35 -21.80 -4.23
N LYS A 180 -23.08 -22.73 -3.61
CA LYS A 180 -24.06 -22.39 -2.57
C LYS A 180 -23.47 -22.36 -1.16
N VAL A 181 -22.28 -22.84 -0.99
CA VAL A 181 -21.62 -23.00 0.31
C VAL A 181 -20.39 -22.13 0.51
N GLN A 182 -19.91 -21.46 -0.55
CA GLN A 182 -18.77 -20.55 -0.56
C GLN A 182 -18.83 -19.40 0.48
N TYR A 183 -19.99 -19.13 1.06
CA TYR A 183 -20.13 -18.11 2.11
C TYR A 183 -19.67 -18.57 3.49
N LEU A 184 -19.19 -19.79 3.60
CA LEU A 184 -18.69 -20.36 4.87
C LEU A 184 -17.19 -20.07 4.95
N GLY A 185 -16.79 -19.20 5.84
CA GLY A 185 -15.36 -18.91 6.08
C GLY A 185 -14.61 -20.06 6.75
N GLU A 186 -13.32 -19.89 6.97
CA GLU A 186 -12.42 -20.90 7.54
C GLU A 186 -12.95 -21.52 8.82
N GLY A 187 -13.26 -22.83 8.74
CA GLY A 187 -13.74 -23.60 9.88
C GLY A 187 -15.19 -23.36 10.28
N GLU A 188 -15.91 -22.48 9.58
CA GLU A 188 -17.35 -22.37 9.76
C GLU A 188 -18.04 -23.65 9.27
N THR A 189 -19.15 -24.00 9.88
CA THR A 189 -19.87 -25.24 9.55
C THR A 189 -21.36 -25.02 9.37
N LYS A 190 -21.90 -25.69 8.36
CA LYS A 190 -23.33 -25.84 8.17
C LYS A 190 -23.71 -27.32 8.30
N VAL A 191 -24.60 -27.61 9.23
CA VAL A 191 -25.11 -28.97 9.43
C VAL A 191 -26.46 -29.14 8.72
N GLU A 192 -26.56 -30.19 7.92
CA GLU A 192 -27.78 -30.59 7.24
C GLU A 192 -28.20 -32.01 7.66
N THR A 193 -29.48 -32.26 7.78
CA THR A 193 -29.99 -33.58 8.12
C THR A 193 -30.98 -34.06 7.07
N PHE A 194 -30.94 -35.35 6.82
CA PHE A 194 -31.81 -36.02 5.85
C PHE A 194 -32.47 -37.22 6.51
N THR A 195 -33.81 -37.29 6.52
CA THR A 195 -34.54 -38.42 7.02
C THR A 195 -34.75 -39.43 5.90
N VAL A 196 -34.32 -40.66 6.12
CA VAL A 196 -34.51 -41.82 5.25
C VAL A 196 -35.43 -42.83 5.96
N ALA A 197 -36.05 -43.71 5.24
CA ALA A 197 -36.95 -44.71 5.81
C ALA A 197 -36.67 -46.12 5.26
N SER A 198 -36.88 -47.14 6.11
CA SER A 198 -37.03 -48.54 5.69
C SER A 198 -38.38 -48.78 5.08
N VAL A 199 -38.56 -49.92 4.46
CA VAL A 199 -39.82 -50.31 3.79
C VAL A 199 -40.95 -50.43 4.81
N ASP A 200 -40.68 -50.90 6.04
CA ASP A 200 -41.61 -50.96 7.17
C ASP A 200 -42.07 -49.59 7.68
N GLY A 201 -41.41 -48.48 7.23
CA GLY A 201 -41.68 -47.09 7.65
C GLY A 201 -40.85 -46.61 8.82
N THR A 202 -39.91 -47.40 9.34
CA THR A 202 -38.95 -46.95 10.36
C THR A 202 -38.02 -45.89 9.77
N THR A 203 -37.92 -44.74 10.43
CA THR A 203 -37.11 -43.62 9.94
C THR A 203 -35.76 -43.50 10.63
N HIS A 204 -34.77 -43.04 9.90
CA HIS A 204 -33.42 -42.75 10.41
C HIS A 204 -32.89 -41.43 9.86
N THR A 205 -32.04 -40.77 10.61
CA THR A 205 -31.48 -39.46 10.20
C THR A 205 -30.01 -39.60 9.82
N VAL A 206 -29.68 -39.15 8.61
CA VAL A 206 -28.29 -38.95 8.19
C VAL A 206 -27.94 -37.49 8.37
N THR A 207 -26.79 -37.23 9.00
CA THR A 207 -26.29 -35.88 9.31
C THR A 207 -25.05 -35.61 8.48
N ILE A 208 -25.06 -34.49 7.75
CA ILE A 208 -23.93 -34.02 6.94
C ILE A 208 -23.44 -32.69 7.48
N THR A 209 -22.13 -32.59 7.69
CA THR A 209 -21.48 -31.34 8.04
C THR A 209 -20.73 -30.80 6.81
N ILE A 210 -21.07 -29.58 6.41
CA ILE A 210 -20.35 -28.83 5.40
C ILE A 210 -19.37 -27.92 6.17
N THR A 211 -18.10 -27.96 5.82
CA THR A 211 -17.05 -27.14 6.45
C THR A 211 -16.52 -26.15 5.44
N GLY A 212 -16.45 -24.88 5.83
CA GLY A 212 -15.91 -23.80 5.04
C GLY A 212 -14.38 -23.75 5.08
N VAL A 213 -13.82 -23.17 4.06
CA VAL A 213 -12.40 -22.84 3.89
C VAL A 213 -12.30 -21.37 3.51
N ASN A 214 -11.26 -20.70 3.94
CA ASN A 214 -11.07 -19.30 3.56
C ASN A 214 -10.93 -19.12 2.06
N ASP A 215 -11.80 -18.35 1.45
CA ASP A 215 -11.63 -17.78 0.13
C ASP A 215 -10.84 -16.44 0.22
N ALA A 216 -9.99 -16.17 -0.76
CA ALA A 216 -9.18 -14.95 -0.71
C ALA A 216 -10.00 -13.72 -1.06
N ALA A 217 -9.93 -12.70 -0.21
CA ALA A 217 -10.57 -11.41 -0.47
C ALA A 217 -10.12 -10.78 -1.79
N VAL A 218 -11.02 -10.12 -2.48
CA VAL A 218 -10.70 -9.33 -3.67
C VAL A 218 -10.57 -7.86 -3.29
N ILE A 219 -9.33 -7.35 -3.36
CA ILE A 219 -9.00 -5.96 -3.03
C ILE A 219 -8.82 -5.15 -4.32
N THR A 220 -9.51 -4.01 -4.40
CA THR A 220 -9.48 -3.07 -5.53
C THR A 220 -9.45 -1.62 -5.02
N GLY A 221 -9.34 -0.65 -5.92
CA GLY A 221 -9.45 0.77 -5.56
C GLY A 221 -8.18 1.57 -5.83
N SER A 222 -8.00 2.68 -5.11
CA SER A 222 -6.83 3.56 -5.26
C SER A 222 -5.65 3.02 -4.47
N ASP A 223 -4.74 2.36 -5.15
CA ASP A 223 -3.53 1.75 -4.59
C ASP A 223 -2.26 2.55 -4.93
N THR A 224 -2.41 3.71 -5.53
CA THR A 224 -1.33 4.61 -5.86
C THR A 224 -1.64 6.02 -5.39
N GLY A 225 -0.63 6.74 -4.96
CA GLY A 225 -0.73 8.14 -4.57
C GLY A 225 0.59 8.85 -4.72
N GLY A 226 0.60 10.17 -4.51
CA GLY A 226 1.81 10.96 -4.60
C GLY A 226 1.76 12.22 -3.76
N VAL A 227 2.91 12.62 -3.26
CA VAL A 227 3.12 13.90 -2.61
C VAL A 227 4.28 14.61 -3.29
N THR A 228 4.21 15.93 -3.32
CA THR A 228 5.31 16.79 -3.77
C THR A 228 5.84 17.50 -2.54
N GLU A 229 7.15 17.51 -2.35
CA GLU A 229 7.73 18.30 -1.27
C GLU A 229 7.48 19.79 -1.48
N ASP A 230 7.64 20.56 -0.45
CA ASP A 230 7.58 22.01 -0.49
C ASP A 230 8.37 22.63 0.69
N GLU A 231 8.72 23.92 0.58
CA GLU A 231 9.47 24.63 1.60
C GLU A 231 8.69 24.92 2.90
N THR A 232 7.39 24.75 2.92
CA THR A 232 6.54 25.35 3.96
C THR A 232 5.73 24.37 4.81
N ASN A 233 5.29 23.25 4.26
CA ASN A 233 4.49 22.27 4.98
C ASN A 233 5.37 21.33 5.81
N PRO A 234 5.15 21.22 7.12
CA PRO A 234 5.96 20.33 7.94
C PRO A 234 5.67 18.84 7.68
N THR A 235 4.49 18.53 7.14
CA THR A 235 4.07 17.15 6.85
C THR A 235 3.32 17.12 5.54
N LEU A 236 3.79 16.27 4.63
CA LEU A 236 3.11 16.00 3.37
C LEU A 236 2.15 14.83 3.57
N THR A 237 0.93 14.98 3.05
CA THR A 237 -0.14 14.00 3.27
C THR A 237 -0.80 13.64 1.95
N GLU A 238 -1.05 12.33 1.74
CA GLU A 238 -1.82 11.79 0.65
C GLU A 238 -2.88 10.83 1.18
N THR A 239 -4.01 10.73 0.51
CA THR A 239 -5.14 9.89 0.91
C THR A 239 -5.73 9.14 -0.27
N GLY A 240 -6.27 7.97 0.01
CA GLY A 240 -7.02 7.21 -0.98
C GLY A 240 -7.96 6.21 -0.33
N THR A 241 -8.58 5.38 -1.14
CA THR A 241 -9.52 4.37 -0.65
C THR A 241 -9.37 3.09 -1.44
N LEU A 242 -9.16 1.99 -0.73
CA LEU A 242 -9.29 0.63 -1.22
C LEU A 242 -10.68 0.11 -0.90
N SER A 243 -11.14 -0.86 -1.68
CA SER A 243 -12.37 -1.60 -1.45
C SER A 243 -12.02 -3.08 -1.35
N VAL A 244 -12.67 -3.79 -0.45
CA VAL A 244 -12.50 -5.22 -0.27
C VAL A 244 -13.85 -5.91 -0.37
N THR A 245 -13.90 -7.02 -1.06
CA THR A 245 -15.06 -7.92 -1.12
C THR A 245 -14.60 -9.33 -0.83
N ASP A 246 -15.43 -10.05 -0.10
CA ASP A 246 -15.15 -11.42 0.29
C ASP A 246 -16.42 -12.26 0.15
N VAL A 247 -16.28 -13.48 -0.32
CA VAL A 247 -17.40 -14.42 -0.46
C VAL A 247 -17.75 -15.07 0.87
N ASP A 248 -16.78 -15.16 1.81
CA ASP A 248 -16.94 -15.70 3.16
C ASP A 248 -17.75 -14.79 4.08
N GLY A 249 -18.07 -13.60 3.59
CA GLY A 249 -19.03 -12.74 4.24
C GLY A 249 -18.53 -11.34 4.61
N ALA A 250 -19.45 -10.56 5.15
CA ALA A 250 -19.18 -9.15 5.47
C ALA A 250 -18.21 -8.95 6.64
N ASP A 251 -17.97 -9.99 7.43
CA ASP A 251 -17.07 -9.92 8.57
C ASP A 251 -15.59 -10.02 8.12
N GLU A 252 -15.34 -10.70 7.00
CA GLU A 252 -14.02 -10.83 6.40
C GLU A 252 -13.76 -9.77 5.34
N ALA A 253 -14.80 -9.24 4.71
CA ALA A 253 -14.72 -8.11 3.75
C ALA A 253 -14.34 -6.78 4.41
N LYS A 254 -13.29 -6.75 5.22
CA LYS A 254 -12.75 -5.58 5.95
C LYS A 254 -11.23 -5.60 5.94
N PHE A 255 -10.63 -4.42 6.09
CA PHE A 255 -9.18 -4.32 6.31
C PHE A 255 -8.84 -4.44 7.80
N VAL A 256 -7.67 -4.96 8.06
CA VAL A 256 -7.03 -4.85 9.39
C VAL A 256 -6.62 -3.39 9.57
N ALA A 257 -7.39 -2.65 10.38
CA ALA A 257 -7.13 -1.24 10.64
C ALA A 257 -5.78 -1.04 11.34
N GLY A 258 -5.02 -0.05 10.93
CA GLY A 258 -3.74 0.28 11.53
C GLY A 258 -2.70 0.73 10.52
N ASN A 259 -1.44 0.49 10.84
CA ASN A 259 -0.32 0.87 9.98
C ASN A 259 -0.07 -0.20 8.91
N GLY A 260 0.08 0.23 7.66
CA GLY A 260 0.64 -0.61 6.61
C GLY A 260 2.10 -0.97 6.89
N VAL A 261 2.52 -2.14 6.44
CA VAL A 261 3.92 -2.57 6.55
C VAL A 261 4.73 -1.86 5.48
N ALA A 262 5.60 -0.96 5.92
CA ALA A 262 6.42 -0.14 5.03
C ALA A 262 7.56 -0.94 4.39
N SER A 263 7.90 -0.59 3.14
CA SER A 263 9.12 -1.04 2.48
C SER A 263 10.37 -0.58 3.20
N THR A 264 11.48 -1.31 3.04
CA THR A 264 12.77 -0.95 3.65
C THR A 264 13.22 0.43 3.16
N GLY A 265 13.50 1.33 4.10
CA GLY A 265 13.95 2.69 3.80
C GLY A 265 12.84 3.68 3.47
N ALA A 266 11.58 3.33 3.74
CA ALA A 266 10.49 4.29 3.71
C ALA A 266 10.69 5.37 4.80
N LEU A 267 10.41 6.61 4.43
CA LEU A 267 10.53 7.79 5.29
C LEU A 267 9.18 8.16 5.91
N GLY A 268 8.10 7.82 5.21
CA GLY A 268 6.73 8.07 5.62
C GLY A 268 6.07 6.87 6.32
N SER A 269 4.81 7.05 6.62
CA SER A 269 3.94 6.03 7.22
C SER A 269 2.56 6.07 6.59
N LEU A 270 1.94 4.92 6.42
CA LEU A 270 0.59 4.80 5.91
C LEU A 270 -0.29 4.13 6.96
N THR A 271 -1.47 4.67 7.18
CA THR A 271 -2.52 4.07 8.02
C THR A 271 -3.74 3.74 7.17
N ILE A 272 -4.43 2.66 7.49
CA ILE A 272 -5.67 2.26 6.83
C ILE A 272 -6.77 2.01 7.86
N THR A 273 -8.01 2.33 7.51
CA THR A 273 -9.20 2.04 8.31
C THR A 273 -9.82 0.70 7.90
N GLU A 274 -10.70 0.12 8.73
CA GLU A 274 -11.46 -1.09 8.36
C GLU A 274 -12.23 -0.93 7.05
N GLY A 275 -12.71 0.26 6.74
CA GLY A 275 -13.42 0.58 5.50
C GLY A 275 -12.53 0.86 4.29
N GLY A 276 -11.20 0.71 4.42
CA GLY A 276 -10.24 0.86 3.34
C GLY A 276 -9.77 2.28 3.03
N ALA A 277 -10.24 3.30 3.75
CA ALA A 277 -9.68 4.64 3.62
C ALA A 277 -8.26 4.65 4.20
N TRP A 278 -7.28 5.02 3.39
CA TRP A 278 -5.89 5.12 3.82
C TRP A 278 -5.38 6.55 3.79
N THR A 279 -4.42 6.82 4.66
CA THR A 279 -3.72 8.10 4.76
C THR A 279 -2.22 7.85 4.88
N TYR A 280 -1.47 8.45 3.97
CA TYR A 280 -0.02 8.50 4.00
C TYR A 280 0.44 9.84 4.58
N ASN A 281 1.48 9.82 5.38
CA ASN A 281 2.14 11.01 5.91
C ASN A 281 3.66 10.82 5.90
N VAL A 282 4.37 11.86 5.47
CA VAL A 282 5.82 11.94 5.56
C VAL A 282 6.24 13.31 6.10
N ASP A 283 7.24 13.34 6.97
CA ASP A 283 7.88 14.56 7.44
C ASP A 283 8.64 15.19 6.26
N ASN A 284 8.24 16.40 5.88
CA ASN A 284 8.81 17.12 4.74
C ASN A 284 10.32 17.30 4.87
N SER A 285 10.82 17.54 6.08
CA SER A 285 12.26 17.69 6.33
C SER A 285 13.11 16.48 5.97
N LYS A 286 12.49 15.31 5.82
CA LYS A 286 13.18 14.07 5.44
C LYS A 286 13.31 13.89 3.94
N VAL A 287 12.61 14.66 3.15
CA VAL A 287 12.51 14.50 1.70
C VAL A 287 13.10 15.67 0.91
N GLN A 288 13.46 16.76 1.58
CA GLN A 288 14.08 17.97 1.01
C GLN A 288 15.37 17.71 0.19
N TYR A 289 15.96 16.54 0.29
CA TYR A 289 17.15 16.17 -0.49
C TYR A 289 16.83 15.77 -1.93
N LEU A 290 15.55 15.75 -2.30
CA LEU A 290 15.12 15.41 -3.66
C LEU A 290 15.06 16.68 -4.50
N GLY A 291 15.92 16.81 -5.48
CA GLY A 291 15.92 17.93 -6.42
C GLY A 291 14.75 17.91 -7.39
N GLU A 292 14.66 18.92 -8.25
CA GLU A 292 13.56 19.11 -9.22
C GLU A 292 13.27 17.86 -10.04
N GLY A 293 12.09 17.29 -9.83
CA GLY A 293 11.60 16.12 -10.56
C GLY A 293 12.24 14.80 -10.15
N GLU A 294 13.15 14.78 -9.18
CA GLU A 294 13.61 13.54 -8.58
C GLU A 294 12.45 12.86 -7.82
N THR A 295 12.45 11.54 -7.78
CA THR A 295 11.38 10.78 -7.14
C THR A 295 11.89 9.72 -6.21
N LYS A 296 11.19 9.56 -5.08
CA LYS A 296 11.33 8.42 -4.18
C LYS A 296 10.02 7.66 -4.12
N VAL A 297 10.07 6.37 -4.42
CA VAL A 297 8.90 5.49 -4.34
C VAL A 297 8.94 4.71 -3.05
N GLU A 298 7.83 4.70 -2.33
CA GLU A 298 7.61 3.94 -1.11
C GLU A 298 6.40 3.02 -1.27
N THR A 299 6.47 1.82 -0.72
CA THR A 299 5.36 0.88 -0.75
C THR A 299 4.95 0.46 0.64
N PHE A 300 3.65 0.23 0.81
CA PHE A 300 3.04 -0.16 2.08
C PHE A 300 2.13 -1.35 1.83
N THR A 301 2.39 -2.45 2.51
CA THR A 301 1.51 -3.62 2.44
C THR A 301 0.44 -3.50 3.51
N VAL A 302 -0.81 -3.61 3.09
CA VAL A 302 -2.00 -3.68 3.94
C VAL A 302 -2.65 -5.05 3.79
N ALA A 303 -3.47 -5.45 4.73
CA ALA A 303 -4.13 -6.76 4.72
C ALA A 303 -5.63 -6.64 5.02
N SER A 304 -6.43 -7.49 4.42
CA SER A 304 -7.80 -7.79 4.83
C SER A 304 -7.82 -8.68 6.07
N VAL A 305 -8.97 -8.85 6.66
CA VAL A 305 -9.15 -9.67 7.88
C VAL A 305 -8.87 -11.15 7.59
N ASP A 306 -9.22 -11.64 6.38
CA ASP A 306 -8.90 -13.00 5.91
C ASP A 306 -7.40 -13.24 5.70
N GLY A 307 -6.56 -12.19 5.74
CA GLY A 307 -5.11 -12.27 5.54
C GLY A 307 -4.64 -11.99 4.11
N THR A 308 -5.54 -11.71 3.18
CA THR A 308 -5.16 -11.28 1.82
C THR A 308 -4.45 -9.94 1.86
N THR A 309 -3.30 -9.84 1.22
CA THR A 309 -2.47 -8.64 1.24
C THR A 309 -2.56 -7.84 -0.05
N HIS A 310 -2.44 -6.51 0.07
CA HIS A 310 -2.38 -5.59 -1.06
C HIS A 310 -1.32 -4.52 -0.83
N THR A 311 -0.76 -3.97 -1.92
CA THR A 311 0.30 -2.97 -1.84
C THR A 311 -0.20 -1.61 -2.28
N VAL A 312 -0.03 -0.61 -1.42
CA VAL A 312 -0.21 0.81 -1.78
C VAL A 312 1.16 1.41 -2.10
N THR A 313 1.26 2.10 -3.22
CA THR A 313 2.48 2.72 -3.73
C THR A 313 2.38 4.23 -3.68
N ILE A 314 3.33 4.88 -3.04
CA ILE A 314 3.41 6.34 -2.92
C ILE A 314 4.67 6.84 -3.62
N THR A 315 4.52 7.85 -4.47
CA THR A 315 5.63 8.56 -5.11
C THR A 315 5.81 9.91 -4.44
N ILE A 316 6.99 10.17 -3.91
CA ILE A 316 7.41 11.48 -3.41
C ILE A 316 8.17 12.14 -4.55
N THR A 317 7.80 13.37 -4.91
CA THR A 317 8.44 14.14 -5.98
C THR A 317 9.12 15.35 -5.38
N GLY A 318 10.39 15.54 -5.71
CA GLY A 318 11.20 16.68 -5.31
C GLY A 318 10.90 17.93 -6.12
N VAL A 319 11.17 19.06 -5.53
CA VAL A 319 11.14 20.41 -6.12
C VAL A 319 12.47 21.07 -5.81
N ASN A 320 12.94 21.92 -6.71
CA ASN A 320 14.19 22.63 -6.47
C ASN A 320 14.09 23.56 -5.25
N ASP A 321 14.94 23.35 -4.26
CA ASP A 321 15.22 24.30 -3.19
C ASP A 321 16.33 25.25 -3.64
N ALA A 322 16.26 26.53 -3.22
CA ALA A 322 17.25 27.51 -3.63
C ALA A 322 18.58 27.34 -2.88
N ALA A 323 19.68 27.28 -3.61
CA ALA A 323 21.01 27.22 -3.02
C ALA A 323 21.31 28.42 -2.08
N VAL A 324 21.99 28.17 -1.02
CA VAL A 324 22.48 29.21 -0.11
C VAL A 324 23.94 29.54 -0.45
N ILE A 325 24.15 30.75 -1.01
CA ILE A 325 25.48 31.24 -1.40
C ILE A 325 26.01 32.20 -0.35
N THR A 326 27.23 31.99 0.11
CA THR A 326 27.92 32.80 1.12
C THR A 326 29.40 32.99 0.73
N GLY A 327 30.16 33.76 1.50
CA GLY A 327 31.60 33.90 1.31
C GLY A 327 32.05 35.29 0.92
N SER A 328 33.22 35.42 0.24
CA SER A 328 33.77 36.69 -0.16
C SER A 328 33.15 37.17 -1.47
N ASP A 329 32.18 38.06 -1.38
CA ASP A 329 31.46 38.65 -2.50
C ASP A 329 31.89 40.07 -2.84
N THR A 330 32.95 40.55 -2.20
CA THR A 330 33.53 41.85 -2.43
C THR A 330 35.05 41.73 -2.63
N GLY A 331 35.59 42.53 -3.50
CA GLY A 331 37.02 42.64 -3.75
C GLY A 331 37.40 44.01 -4.25
N GLY A 332 38.71 44.26 -4.38
CA GLY A 332 39.21 45.53 -4.88
C GLY A 332 40.56 45.43 -5.53
N VAL A 333 40.75 46.25 -6.54
CA VAL A 333 42.06 46.47 -7.18
C VAL A 333 42.39 47.94 -7.14
N THR A 334 43.67 48.25 -7.02
CA THR A 334 44.21 49.63 -7.17
C THR A 334 44.97 49.67 -8.45
N GLU A 335 44.78 50.71 -9.28
CA GLU A 335 45.54 50.88 -10.47
C GLU A 335 47.02 51.17 -10.12
N ASP A 336 47.87 50.98 -11.06
CA ASP A 336 49.28 51.33 -10.93
C ASP A 336 49.93 51.61 -12.32
N GLU A 337 51.10 52.27 -12.33
CA GLU A 337 51.78 52.62 -13.57
C GLU A 337 52.45 51.45 -14.31
N THR A 338 52.52 50.26 -13.71
CA THR A 338 53.44 49.21 -14.19
C THR A 338 52.79 47.87 -14.54
N ASN A 339 51.74 47.46 -13.88
CA ASN A 339 51.04 46.18 -14.15
C ASN A 339 50.09 46.29 -15.35
N PRO A 340 50.24 45.45 -16.37
CA PRO A 340 49.32 45.51 -17.51
C PRO A 340 47.92 45.01 -17.19
N THR A 341 47.81 44.19 -16.16
CA THR A 341 46.49 43.59 -15.72
C THR A 341 46.43 43.60 -14.22
N LEU A 342 45.36 44.18 -13.69
CA LEU A 342 45.04 44.13 -12.26
C LEU A 342 44.19 42.94 -11.99
N THR A 343 44.52 42.19 -10.94
CA THR A 343 43.83 40.92 -10.61
C THR A 343 43.42 40.91 -9.14
N GLU A 344 42.17 40.45 -8.89
CA GLU A 344 41.65 40.20 -7.55
C GLU A 344 41.03 38.82 -7.52
N THR A 345 41.06 38.15 -6.37
CA THR A 345 40.52 36.79 -6.19
C THR A 345 39.76 36.69 -4.89
N GLY A 346 38.74 35.85 -4.90
CA GLY A 346 38.00 35.50 -3.69
C GLY A 346 37.35 34.13 -3.80
N THR A 347 36.60 33.77 -2.77
CA THR A 347 35.92 32.48 -2.74
C THR A 347 34.53 32.64 -2.19
N LEU A 348 33.56 32.18 -2.95
CA LEU A 348 32.19 31.94 -2.51
C LEU A 348 32.02 30.45 -2.11
N SER A 349 31.10 30.18 -1.24
CA SER A 349 30.65 28.83 -0.86
C SER A 349 29.20 28.71 -1.19
N VAL A 350 28.81 27.55 -1.68
CA VAL A 350 27.41 27.20 -1.97
C VAL A 350 27.05 25.95 -1.21
N THR A 351 25.87 25.91 -0.63
CA THR A 351 25.24 24.73 -0.02
C THR A 351 23.83 24.61 -0.57
N ASP A 352 23.45 23.38 -0.81
CA ASP A 352 22.14 23.05 -1.34
C ASP A 352 21.58 21.84 -0.59
N VAL A 353 20.30 21.83 -0.32
CA VAL A 353 19.62 20.70 0.34
C VAL A 353 19.30 19.60 -0.65
N ASP A 354 19.15 19.94 -1.95
CA ASP A 354 18.87 19.00 -3.04
C ASP A 354 20.07 18.11 -3.38
N GLY A 355 21.21 18.38 -2.76
CA GLY A 355 22.35 17.50 -2.81
C GLY A 355 23.64 18.12 -3.31
N ALA A 356 24.71 17.33 -3.29
CA ALA A 356 26.06 17.78 -3.63
C ALA A 356 26.22 18.09 -5.13
N ASP A 357 25.34 17.61 -5.97
CA ASP A 357 25.40 17.86 -7.41
C ASP A 357 24.89 19.25 -7.77
N GLU A 358 23.99 19.82 -6.99
CA GLU A 358 23.45 21.17 -7.14
C GLU A 358 24.26 22.20 -6.32
N ALA A 359 24.89 21.78 -5.24
CA ALA A 359 25.80 22.63 -4.42
C ALA A 359 27.12 22.99 -5.14
N LYS A 360 27.04 23.49 -6.37
CA LYS A 360 28.17 23.90 -7.23
C LYS A 360 27.82 25.18 -7.98
N PHE A 361 28.87 25.93 -8.37
CA PHE A 361 28.70 27.05 -9.30
C PHE A 361 28.74 26.59 -10.75
N VAL A 362 28.03 27.30 -11.60
CA VAL A 362 28.23 27.22 -13.05
C VAL A 362 29.56 27.86 -13.37
N ALA A 363 30.59 27.03 -13.66
CA ALA A 363 31.93 27.51 -13.97
C ALA A 363 31.92 28.35 -15.26
N GLY A 364 32.59 29.46 -15.22
CA GLY A 364 32.70 30.37 -16.38
C GLY A 364 32.75 31.82 -15.99
N ASN A 365 32.38 32.70 -16.93
CA ASN A 365 32.39 34.14 -16.70
C ASN A 365 31.11 34.60 -16.05
N GLY A 366 31.22 35.38 -15.00
CA GLY A 366 30.11 36.11 -14.42
C GLY A 366 29.54 37.14 -15.42
N THR A 367 28.26 37.40 -15.31
CA THR A 367 27.58 38.42 -16.13
C THR A 367 27.92 39.82 -15.59
N PRO A 368 28.63 40.65 -16.35
CA PRO A 368 29.05 41.98 -15.89
C PRO A 368 27.90 42.99 -15.86
N SER A 369 27.98 43.94 -14.96
CA SER A 369 27.16 45.16 -15.00
C SER A 369 27.46 46.00 -16.25
N ALA A 370 26.49 46.82 -16.66
CA ALA A 370 26.66 47.68 -17.82
C ALA A 370 27.84 48.65 -17.61
N GLY A 371 28.78 48.67 -18.55
CA GLY A 371 29.96 49.52 -18.51
C GLY A 371 31.10 48.98 -17.64
N ALA A 372 31.09 47.74 -17.26
CA ALA A 372 32.25 47.08 -16.65
C ALA A 372 33.41 47.02 -17.64
N LEU A 373 34.58 47.29 -17.15
CA LEU A 373 35.85 47.30 -17.91
C LEU A 373 36.60 45.96 -17.76
N GLY A 374 36.38 45.30 -16.62
CA GLY A 374 36.99 44.03 -16.29
C GLY A 374 36.13 42.84 -16.62
N SER A 375 36.62 41.67 -16.29
CA SER A 375 35.93 40.38 -16.39
C SER A 375 36.18 39.57 -15.14
N LEU A 376 35.12 38.83 -14.71
CA LEU A 376 35.22 37.93 -13.59
C LEU A 376 34.92 36.52 -14.07
N SER A 377 35.73 35.55 -13.69
CA SER A 377 35.47 34.12 -13.89
C SER A 377 35.35 33.43 -12.54
N ILE A 378 34.50 32.40 -12.47
CA ILE A 378 34.29 31.58 -11.28
C ILE A 378 34.46 30.09 -11.62
N SER A 379 35.03 29.32 -10.69
CA SER A 379 35.13 27.86 -10.78
C SER A 379 33.90 27.18 -10.19
N GLU A 380 33.68 25.88 -10.49
CA GLU A 380 32.64 25.09 -9.85
C GLU A 380 32.70 25.09 -8.31
N THR A 381 33.88 25.25 -7.75
CA THR A 381 34.13 25.28 -6.30
C THR A 381 34.00 26.68 -5.69
N GLY A 382 33.60 27.68 -6.48
CA GLY A 382 33.37 29.05 -6.01
C GLY A 382 34.57 29.97 -5.94
N THR A 383 35.78 29.54 -6.34
CA THR A 383 36.90 30.44 -6.46
C THR A 383 36.67 31.35 -7.67
N TRP A 384 36.60 32.64 -7.43
CA TRP A 384 36.49 33.63 -8.49
C TRP A 384 37.76 34.41 -8.69
N THR A 385 37.99 34.86 -9.92
CA THR A 385 39.10 35.70 -10.31
C THR A 385 38.58 36.84 -11.17
N TYR A 386 38.84 38.05 -10.73
CA TYR A 386 38.61 39.29 -11.49
C TYR A 386 39.89 39.74 -12.17
N ASN A 387 39.77 40.21 -13.41
CA ASN A 387 40.87 40.82 -14.16
C ASN A 387 40.37 42.05 -14.90
N VAL A 388 41.16 43.13 -14.86
CA VAL A 388 40.91 44.32 -15.66
C VAL A 388 42.24 44.78 -16.30
N ASP A 389 42.18 45.21 -17.56
CA ASP A 389 43.28 45.85 -18.26
C ASP A 389 43.56 47.22 -17.61
N ASN A 390 44.72 47.35 -17.01
CA ASN A 390 45.12 48.57 -16.27
C ASN A 390 44.99 49.81 -17.14
N SER A 391 45.30 49.74 -18.44
CA SER A 391 45.19 50.84 -19.36
C SER A 391 43.81 51.46 -19.51
N LYS A 392 42.77 50.69 -19.11
CA LYS A 392 41.37 51.14 -19.17
C LYS A 392 40.92 51.90 -17.95
N VAL A 393 41.70 51.89 -16.88
CA VAL A 393 41.33 52.47 -15.58
C VAL A 393 42.21 53.64 -15.15
N GLN A 394 43.26 53.91 -15.89
CA GLN A 394 44.19 55.00 -15.67
C GLN A 394 43.56 56.42 -15.61
N TYR A 395 42.29 56.54 -16.01
CA TYR A 395 41.60 57.83 -15.94
C TYR A 395 41.05 58.15 -14.54
N LEU A 396 41.22 57.26 -13.60
CA LEU A 396 40.77 57.43 -12.22
C LEU A 396 41.85 58.12 -11.43
N GLY A 397 41.59 59.33 -10.96
CA GLY A 397 42.54 60.07 -10.13
C GLY A 397 42.61 59.51 -8.70
N GLU A 398 43.52 60.10 -7.89
CA GLU A 398 43.77 59.70 -6.51
C GLU A 398 42.47 59.53 -5.69
N GLY A 399 42.22 58.31 -5.25
CA GLY A 399 41.05 57.98 -4.41
C GLY A 399 39.71 57.95 -5.15
N GLU A 400 39.66 58.21 -6.46
CA GLU A 400 38.47 57.97 -7.26
C GLU A 400 38.20 56.48 -7.35
N THR A 401 36.94 56.10 -7.41
CA THR A 401 36.54 54.71 -7.45
C THR A 401 35.56 54.42 -8.56
N LYS A 402 35.72 53.26 -9.18
CA LYS A 402 34.73 52.64 -10.08
C LYS A 402 34.30 51.31 -9.51
N VAL A 403 33.01 51.15 -9.31
CA VAL A 403 32.42 49.90 -8.82
C VAL A 403 31.86 49.11 -10.00
N GLU A 404 32.22 47.84 -10.07
CA GLU A 404 31.73 46.87 -11.05
C GLU A 404 31.08 45.69 -10.33
N THR A 405 29.99 45.16 -10.88
CA THR A 405 29.33 44.00 -10.32
C THR A 405 29.25 42.89 -11.36
N PHE A 406 29.35 41.67 -10.88
CA PHE A 406 29.29 40.46 -11.69
C PHE A 406 28.30 39.48 -11.06
N THR A 407 27.29 39.06 -11.83
CA THR A 407 26.35 38.05 -11.39
C THR A 407 26.90 36.68 -11.74
N VAL A 408 26.99 35.81 -10.75
CA VAL A 408 27.35 34.39 -10.87
C VAL A 408 26.15 33.55 -10.46
N ALA A 409 26.10 32.28 -10.88
CA ALA A 409 24.99 31.40 -10.58
C ALA A 409 25.46 30.03 -10.08
N SER A 410 24.73 29.42 -9.18
CA SER A 410 24.81 27.99 -8.84
C SER A 410 24.15 27.13 -9.93
N VAL A 411 24.35 25.84 -9.85
CA VAL A 411 23.79 24.88 -10.83
C VAL A 411 22.25 24.85 -10.79
N ASP A 412 21.65 24.99 -9.60
CA ASP A 412 20.20 25.13 -9.39
C ASP A 412 19.60 26.41 -9.98
N GLY A 413 20.47 27.37 -10.42
CA GLY A 413 20.06 28.66 -10.98
C GLY A 413 19.95 29.81 -9.98
N THR A 414 20.27 29.60 -8.71
CA THR A 414 20.35 30.66 -7.70
C THR A 414 21.49 31.60 -8.05
N THR A 415 21.24 32.92 -8.09
CA THR A 415 22.24 33.93 -8.49
C THR A 415 22.79 34.69 -7.31
N HIS A 416 24.05 35.09 -7.42
CA HIS A 416 24.75 35.94 -6.44
C HIS A 416 25.57 37.01 -7.12
N THR A 417 25.80 38.13 -6.46
CA THR A 417 26.53 39.26 -7.02
C THR A 417 27.88 39.43 -6.34
N VAL A 418 28.97 39.45 -7.14
CA VAL A 418 30.29 39.83 -6.68
C VAL A 418 30.53 41.28 -7.06
N THR A 419 31.00 42.09 -6.11
CA THR A 419 31.26 43.53 -6.25
C THR A 419 32.73 43.80 -6.19
N ILE A 420 33.27 44.47 -7.21
CA ILE A 420 34.67 44.86 -7.29
C ILE A 420 34.78 46.39 -7.31
N THR A 421 35.64 46.91 -6.46
CA THR A 421 35.98 48.34 -6.43
C THR A 421 37.35 48.54 -7.05
N ILE A 422 37.43 49.35 -8.08
CA ILE A 422 38.67 49.81 -8.69
C ILE A 422 38.98 51.17 -8.07
N THR A 423 40.19 51.35 -7.52
CA THR A 423 40.62 52.60 -6.89
C THR A 423 41.76 53.24 -7.72
N GLY A 424 41.61 54.49 -8.05
CA GLY A 424 42.59 55.26 -8.77
C GLY A 424 43.75 55.77 -7.88
N VAL A 425 44.87 55.97 -8.48
CA VAL A 425 46.07 56.57 -7.91
C VAL A 425 46.48 57.72 -8.82
N ASN A 426 47.03 58.75 -8.24
CA ASN A 426 47.48 59.87 -9.05
C ASN A 426 48.63 59.49 -10.02
N ASP A 427 48.40 59.68 -11.29
CA ASP A 427 49.44 59.61 -12.33
C ASP A 427 50.19 60.96 -12.49
N ALA A 428 51.45 60.93 -12.89
CA ALA A 428 52.22 62.17 -13.06
C ALA A 428 51.84 62.85 -14.37
N ALA A 429 51.48 64.12 -14.28
CA ALA A 429 51.23 64.96 -15.45
C ALA A 429 52.42 65.04 -16.39
N VAL A 430 52.22 64.98 -17.68
CA VAL A 430 53.23 65.16 -18.70
C VAL A 430 53.16 66.59 -19.19
N ILE A 431 54.22 67.33 -18.85
CA ILE A 431 54.40 68.76 -19.27
C ILE A 431 55.31 68.84 -20.49
N THR A 432 54.87 69.54 -21.53
CA THR A 432 55.58 69.76 -22.78
C THR A 432 55.47 71.24 -23.21
N GLY A 433 56.08 71.63 -24.29
CA GLY A 433 55.91 72.95 -24.87
C GLY A 433 57.15 73.83 -24.78
N SER A 434 56.97 75.16 -24.87
CA SER A 434 58.05 76.13 -24.87
C SER A 434 58.47 76.42 -23.42
N ASP A 435 59.53 75.77 -22.98
CA ASP A 435 60.14 75.91 -21.64
C ASP A 435 61.37 76.79 -21.59
N THR A 436 61.70 77.42 -22.73
CA THR A 436 62.80 78.32 -22.88
C THR A 436 62.40 79.65 -23.54
N GLY A 437 62.97 80.69 -23.15
CA GLY A 437 62.75 82.00 -23.74
C GLY A 437 63.97 82.92 -23.51
N GLY A 438 63.95 84.07 -24.10
CA GLY A 438 65.05 85.02 -23.93
C GLY A 438 64.62 86.45 -24.15
N VAL A 439 65.21 87.34 -23.35
CA VAL A 439 65.04 88.75 -23.51
C VAL A 439 66.44 89.39 -23.73
N THR A 440 66.48 90.41 -24.54
CA THR A 440 67.74 91.20 -24.76
C THR A 440 67.55 92.57 -24.11
N GLU A 441 68.52 92.99 -23.30
CA GLU A 441 68.49 94.33 -22.72
C GLU A 441 68.49 95.37 -23.83
N ASP A 442 67.93 96.52 -23.58
CA ASP A 442 67.90 97.64 -24.48
C ASP A 442 67.90 98.97 -23.68
N GLU A 443 68.21 100.10 -24.37
CA GLU A 443 68.27 101.43 -23.72
C GLU A 443 66.91 102.08 -23.46
N THR A 444 65.79 101.50 -23.97
CA THR A 444 64.53 102.27 -24.02
C THR A 444 63.37 101.61 -23.28
N ASN A 445 63.30 100.29 -23.22
CA ASN A 445 62.17 99.60 -22.55
C ASN A 445 62.39 99.47 -21.04
N PRO A 446 61.48 99.93 -20.20
CA PRO A 446 61.67 99.81 -18.76
C PRO A 446 61.51 98.38 -18.23
N THR A 447 60.73 97.53 -18.95
CA THR A 447 60.53 96.12 -18.63
C THR A 447 60.65 95.26 -19.88
N LEU A 448 61.53 94.27 -19.79
CA LEU A 448 61.71 93.27 -20.84
C LEU A 448 60.73 92.12 -20.59
N THR A 449 60.04 91.71 -21.62
CA THR A 449 58.96 90.66 -21.53
C THR A 449 59.22 89.57 -22.55
N GLU A 450 59.06 88.32 -22.12
CA GLU A 450 59.08 87.17 -22.96
C GLU A 450 57.85 86.34 -22.62
N THR A 451 57.26 85.63 -23.60
CA THR A 451 56.07 84.82 -23.44
C THR A 451 56.25 83.47 -24.11
N GLY A 452 55.59 82.46 -23.54
CA GLY A 452 55.60 81.16 -24.14
C GLY A 452 54.35 80.38 -23.67
N THR A 453 54.30 79.16 -24.08
CA THR A 453 53.20 78.29 -23.67
C THR A 453 53.71 76.88 -23.40
N LEU A 454 53.42 76.41 -22.23
CA LEU A 454 53.54 75.01 -21.86
C LEU A 454 52.20 74.34 -22.07
N SER A 455 52.22 73.05 -22.36
CA SER A 455 51.05 72.19 -22.41
C SER A 455 51.18 71.09 -21.33
N VAL A 456 50.14 70.80 -20.66
CA VAL A 456 50.06 69.72 -19.70
C VAL A 456 48.96 68.72 -20.13
N THR A 457 49.26 67.44 -20.07
CA THR A 457 48.34 66.36 -20.24
C THR A 457 48.40 65.44 -19.02
N ASP A 458 47.28 65.02 -18.57
CA ASP A 458 47.16 64.11 -17.45
C ASP A 458 46.16 63.01 -17.80
N VAL A 459 46.46 61.77 -17.44
CA VAL A 459 45.58 60.62 -17.70
C VAL A 459 44.46 60.58 -16.70
N ASP A 460 44.62 61.15 -15.52
CA ASP A 460 43.59 61.21 -14.44
C ASP A 460 42.45 62.19 -14.79
N GLY A 461 42.56 62.89 -15.89
CA GLY A 461 41.47 63.68 -16.41
C GLY A 461 41.79 65.16 -16.66
N ALA A 462 40.80 65.82 -17.27
CA ALA A 462 40.99 67.23 -17.67
C ALA A 462 41.07 68.23 -16.49
N ASP A 463 40.66 67.80 -15.32
CA ASP A 463 40.66 68.61 -14.12
C ASP A 463 42.08 68.72 -13.51
N GLU A 464 42.93 67.72 -13.73
CA GLU A 464 44.32 67.66 -13.30
C GLU A 464 45.24 68.13 -14.39
N ALA A 465 44.88 68.09 -15.65
CA ALA A 465 45.62 68.59 -16.79
C ALA A 465 45.67 70.14 -16.85
N LYS A 466 46.02 70.79 -15.76
CA LYS A 466 46.08 72.24 -15.61
C LYS A 466 47.31 72.64 -14.85
N PHE A 467 47.76 73.88 -15.01
CA PHE A 467 48.83 74.47 -14.19
C PHE A 467 48.19 75.15 -12.95
N VAL A 468 48.96 75.16 -11.87
CA VAL A 468 48.71 76.06 -10.75
C VAL A 468 48.97 77.48 -11.19
N ALA A 469 47.92 78.26 -11.48
CA ALA A 469 48.07 79.63 -11.94
C ALA A 469 48.77 80.52 -10.89
N GLY A 470 49.65 81.35 -11.35
CA GLY A 470 50.39 82.28 -10.48
C GLY A 470 51.84 82.42 -10.81
N ASN A 471 52.64 82.78 -9.81
CA ASN A 471 54.04 83.00 -9.99
C ASN A 471 54.84 81.69 -9.94
N GLY A 472 55.70 81.47 -10.94
CA GLY A 472 56.70 80.42 -10.87
C GLY A 472 57.68 80.66 -9.74
N VAL A 473 58.17 79.55 -9.13
CA VAL A 473 59.18 79.65 -8.08
C VAL A 473 60.55 79.93 -8.73
N ALA A 474 61.05 81.14 -8.51
CA ALA A 474 62.29 81.62 -9.11
C ALA A 474 63.53 80.96 -8.49
N SER A 475 64.53 80.67 -9.31
CA SER A 475 65.86 80.29 -8.85
C SER A 475 66.52 81.40 -8.00
N THR A 476 67.44 80.99 -7.10
CA THR A 476 68.14 81.96 -6.23
C THR A 476 68.91 82.98 -7.05
N GLY A 477 68.65 84.26 -6.81
CA GLY A 477 69.28 85.37 -7.53
C GLY A 477 68.63 85.70 -8.87
N ALA A 478 67.39 85.17 -9.14
CA ALA A 478 66.64 85.66 -10.28
C ALA A 478 66.28 87.14 -10.12
N LEU A 479 66.29 87.87 -11.19
CA LEU A 479 66.02 89.32 -11.27
C LEU A 479 64.63 89.59 -11.75
N GLY A 480 64.07 88.65 -12.55
CA GLY A 480 62.75 88.70 -13.11
C GLY A 480 61.74 87.88 -12.35
N SER A 481 60.55 87.88 -12.86
CA SER A 481 59.43 87.06 -12.37
C SER A 481 58.69 86.39 -13.55
N LEU A 482 58.25 85.16 -13.35
CA LEU A 482 57.47 84.47 -14.33
C LEU A 482 56.07 84.20 -13.74
N THR A 483 55.05 84.46 -14.50
CA THR A 483 53.64 84.07 -14.19
C THR A 483 53.18 83.07 -15.21
N ILE A 484 52.38 82.13 -14.77
CA ILE A 484 51.71 81.12 -15.62
C ILE A 484 50.23 81.10 -15.39
N THR A 485 49.46 80.91 -16.43
CA THR A 485 48.03 80.70 -16.36
C THR A 485 47.70 79.21 -16.22
N GLU A 486 46.44 78.84 -15.81
CA GLU A 486 45.96 77.44 -15.78
C GLU A 486 46.16 76.76 -17.14
N GLY A 487 45.96 77.46 -18.25
CA GLY A 487 46.17 76.97 -19.62
C GLY A 487 47.60 76.91 -20.10
N GLY A 488 48.61 77.19 -19.23
CA GLY A 488 50.03 77.07 -19.53
C GLY A 488 50.68 78.27 -20.26
N ALA A 489 49.96 79.32 -20.57
CA ALA A 489 50.55 80.53 -21.10
C ALA A 489 51.36 81.20 -19.99
N TRP A 490 52.63 81.36 -20.24
CA TRP A 490 53.53 82.00 -19.28
C TRP A 490 54.07 83.34 -19.80
N THR A 491 54.32 84.20 -18.86
CA THR A 491 54.91 85.53 -19.13
C THR A 491 56.06 85.76 -18.15
N TYR A 492 57.25 85.98 -18.70
CA TYR A 492 58.44 86.42 -17.94
C TYR A 492 58.52 87.92 -18.08
N ASN A 493 58.84 88.59 -16.96
CA ASN A 493 59.08 90.02 -16.92
C ASN A 493 60.32 90.31 -16.05
N VAL A 494 61.21 91.14 -16.54
CA VAL A 494 62.34 91.64 -15.77
C VAL A 494 62.50 93.14 -15.95
N ASP A 495 62.78 93.86 -14.88
CA ASP A 495 63.12 95.25 -14.90
C ASP A 495 64.47 95.44 -15.66
N ASN A 496 64.43 96.12 -16.78
CA ASN A 496 65.54 96.31 -17.66
C ASN A 496 66.79 96.98 -16.91
N SER A 497 66.49 97.81 -15.97
CA SER A 497 67.54 98.43 -15.15
C SER A 497 68.40 97.47 -14.35
N LYS A 498 67.86 96.27 -14.05
CA LYS A 498 68.54 95.22 -13.28
C LYS A 498 69.46 94.35 -14.13
N VAL A 499 69.34 94.39 -15.45
CA VAL A 499 70.17 93.60 -16.39
C VAL A 499 71.15 94.36 -17.19
N GLN A 500 71.22 95.71 -17.10
CA GLN A 500 72.11 96.60 -17.78
C GLN A 500 73.62 96.35 -17.49
N TYR A 501 73.94 95.49 -16.54
CA TYR A 501 75.37 95.15 -16.24
C TYR A 501 75.89 94.04 -17.16
N LEU A 502 75.07 93.43 -17.99
CA LEU A 502 75.47 92.38 -18.92
C LEU A 502 76.19 93.00 -20.13
N GLY A 503 77.38 92.55 -20.42
CA GLY A 503 78.17 93.00 -21.61
C GLY A 503 77.70 92.28 -22.88
N GLN A 504 78.13 92.76 -24.04
CA GLN A 504 77.78 92.19 -25.35
C GLN A 504 78.02 90.68 -25.40
N GLY A 505 76.93 89.89 -25.59
CA GLY A 505 77.02 88.46 -25.68
C GLY A 505 77.04 87.73 -24.32
N GLU A 506 77.02 88.44 -23.21
CA GLU A 506 76.88 87.82 -21.89
C GLU A 506 75.44 87.44 -21.66
N THR A 507 75.21 86.30 -21.04
CA THR A 507 73.90 85.79 -20.70
C THR A 507 73.78 85.46 -19.22
N LYS A 508 72.63 85.78 -18.64
CA LYS A 508 72.21 85.31 -17.31
C LYS A 508 71.01 84.38 -17.49
N VAL A 509 71.15 83.15 -17.06
CA VAL A 509 70.07 82.18 -17.09
C VAL A 509 69.32 82.23 -15.76
N GLU A 510 68.02 82.33 -15.85
CA GLU A 510 67.09 82.26 -14.72
C GLU A 510 66.14 81.11 -14.95
N THR A 511 65.84 80.34 -13.94
CA THR A 511 64.94 79.23 -14.00
C THR A 511 63.75 79.46 -13.06
N PHE A 512 62.58 79.04 -13.52
CA PHE A 512 61.33 79.13 -12.78
C PHE A 512 60.66 77.74 -12.75
N VAL A 513 60.33 77.25 -11.54
CA VAL A 513 59.62 76.03 -11.40
C VAL A 513 58.09 76.34 -11.39
N VAL A 514 57.35 75.73 -12.28
CA VAL A 514 55.89 75.74 -12.32
C VAL A 514 55.37 74.33 -11.99
N LYS A 515 54.15 74.23 -11.51
CA LYS A 515 53.53 72.95 -11.10
C LYS A 515 52.23 72.76 -11.86
N SER A 516 51.95 71.54 -12.21
CA SER A 516 50.57 71.09 -12.56
C SER A 516 49.74 71.02 -11.31
N VAL A 517 48.40 71.07 -11.48
CA VAL A 517 47.47 70.80 -10.43
C VAL A 517 47.39 69.28 -10.34
N HIS A 518 47.74 68.72 -9.23
CA HIS A 518 47.36 67.34 -8.85
C HIS A 518 46.73 67.44 -7.48
N TRP A 519 45.66 66.68 -7.30
CA TRP A 519 45.06 66.65 -6.00
C TRP A 519 45.91 65.81 -5.06
N ALA A 520 46.51 66.42 -4.11
CA ALA A 520 47.02 65.74 -2.95
C ALA A 520 45.86 65.65 -1.95
N ALA A 521 45.42 64.45 -1.62
CA ALA A 521 44.38 64.20 -0.64
C ALA A 521 44.70 64.81 0.74
#